data_a295e351a7dd2d3357da7152004e8a2a
#
_entry.id   a295e351a7dd2d3357da7152004e8a2a
#
_cell.length_a   1.000
_cell.length_b   1.000
_cell.length_c   1.000
_cell.angle_alpha   90.00
_cell.angle_beta   90.00
_cell.angle_gamma   90.00
#
_symmetry.space_group_name_H-M   'P 1'
#
loop_
_entity.id
_entity.type
_entity.pdbx_description
1 polymer ?
#
loop_
_entity_poly.entity_id
_entity_poly.type
_entity_poly.pdbx_seq_one_letter_code
_entity_poly.pdbx_strand_id
1 'polypeptide(L)'
;MAAFLQKGFPTVKDNAWRYTDVTAIREAAFVPEGESIQPARLDRPLEGVEVLDIFVAIKTFPELLEKYLGRQAGHEGNPFTALNTGLFRSGTFIRISDGVILKEPIRIVHSASPARKAGAFQRRTIILMGKGSKASIVETYVAGDGQNYFTNAVTEIVLEEGAQMEHCKIQQEAPEAFHIAMTQVAQRRGSSFVSFALSTGARLMRNDCRVALTEEGASCELNGLYLGDKDQVLDHQTFVDHQKPDGKSDQFFKGLLAGNSRGVFRGHVMVRQDAQRTDAHQTNKNLLLSDTAKVDTQPQLEILADDVKCGHGSAIGQLQEDAVFYLRSRGIGEKEAARMLAQGFAREVIERSSLSFMKETLLELVSEKLGKQFNSLNGQWATGNE
;
A
#
# COMPACT_ATOMS: atom_id res chain seq x y z
N MET A 1 1.32 21.50 10.09
CA MET A 1 0.09 21.87 10.80
C MET A 1 -0.65 23.03 10.13
N ALA A 2 -0.05 24.17 9.84
CA ALA A 2 -0.73 25.32 9.19
C ALA A 2 -1.52 24.92 7.92
N ALA A 3 -0.92 24.15 7.02
CA ALA A 3 -1.58 23.67 5.80
C ALA A 3 -2.82 22.80 6.07
N PHE A 4 -2.80 21.97 7.13
CA PHE A 4 -3.96 21.20 7.54
C PHE A 4 -5.06 22.08 8.13
N LEU A 5 -4.71 23.05 9.00
CA LEU A 5 -5.69 23.97 9.58
C LEU A 5 -6.37 24.85 8.53
N GLN A 6 -5.68 25.16 7.44
CA GLN A 6 -6.24 25.93 6.33
C GLN A 6 -7.21 25.09 5.45
N LYS A 7 -6.88 23.83 5.14
CA LYS A 7 -7.66 22.97 4.23
C LYS A 7 -8.68 22.10 4.96
N GLY A 8 -8.41 21.71 6.20
CA GLY A 8 -9.20 20.74 6.98
C GLY A 8 -9.15 19.32 6.43
N PHE A 9 -10.09 18.51 6.86
CA PHE A 9 -10.28 17.16 6.31
C PHE A 9 -10.85 17.24 4.89
N PRO A 10 -10.40 16.34 3.99
CA PRO A 10 -10.96 16.29 2.65
C PRO A 10 -12.40 15.77 2.68
N THR A 11 -13.13 16.03 1.61
CA THR A 11 -14.52 15.61 1.42
C THR A 11 -14.67 14.84 0.11
N VAL A 12 -15.79 14.17 -0.09
CA VAL A 12 -16.13 13.49 -1.37
C VAL A 12 -16.27 14.46 -2.55
N LYS A 13 -16.28 15.77 -2.32
CA LYS A 13 -16.23 16.80 -3.38
C LYS A 13 -14.82 16.98 -3.92
N ASP A 14 -13.81 16.62 -3.15
CA ASP A 14 -12.42 16.65 -3.57
C ASP A 14 -12.17 15.45 -4.50
N ASN A 15 -11.77 15.70 -5.73
CA ASN A 15 -11.63 14.66 -6.76
C ASN A 15 -10.77 13.45 -6.29
N ALA A 16 -9.70 13.70 -5.54
CA ALA A 16 -8.84 12.65 -5.00
C ALA A 16 -9.52 11.81 -3.89
N TRP A 17 -10.64 12.28 -3.33
CA TRP A 17 -11.36 11.65 -2.21
C TRP A 17 -12.80 11.28 -2.56
N ARG A 18 -13.18 11.39 -3.83
CA ARG A 18 -14.56 11.20 -4.32
C ARG A 18 -15.21 9.89 -3.87
N TYR A 19 -14.42 8.82 -3.74
CA TYR A 19 -14.90 7.48 -3.37
C TYR A 19 -14.59 7.11 -1.91
N THR A 20 -13.92 8.00 -1.15
CA THR A 20 -13.43 7.70 0.20
C THR A 20 -13.89 8.79 1.16
N ASP A 21 -15.00 8.51 1.82
CA ASP A 21 -15.57 9.43 2.81
C ASP A 21 -14.84 9.29 4.15
N VAL A 22 -14.21 10.36 4.59
CA VAL A 22 -13.48 10.45 5.87
C VAL A 22 -14.27 11.15 6.97
N THR A 23 -15.56 11.36 6.79
CA THR A 23 -16.43 12.00 7.77
C THR A 23 -16.35 11.30 9.13
N ALA A 24 -16.37 9.97 9.13
CA ALA A 24 -16.25 9.19 10.35
C ALA A 24 -14.93 9.43 11.11
N ILE A 25 -13.81 9.66 10.41
CA ILE A 25 -12.52 10.02 11.03
C ILE A 25 -12.61 11.40 11.68
N ARG A 26 -13.23 12.36 11.00
CA ARG A 26 -13.41 13.73 11.51
C ARG A 26 -14.30 13.75 12.75
N GLU A 27 -15.42 13.01 12.73
CA GLU A 27 -16.43 13.02 13.80
C GLU A 27 -15.99 12.22 15.03
N ALA A 28 -15.16 11.20 14.87
CA ALA A 28 -14.63 10.42 15.99
C ALA A 28 -13.71 11.22 16.92
N ALA A 29 -13.29 12.43 16.54
CA ALA A 29 -12.43 13.32 17.32
C ALA A 29 -11.22 12.61 17.95
N PHE A 30 -10.51 11.85 17.13
CA PHE A 30 -9.33 11.09 17.55
C PHE A 30 -8.27 11.96 18.23
N VAL A 31 -7.72 11.46 19.31
CA VAL A 31 -6.71 12.14 20.13
C VAL A 31 -5.33 11.56 19.83
N PRO A 32 -4.31 12.40 19.54
CA PRO A 32 -2.95 11.92 19.33
C PRO A 32 -2.45 11.09 20.53
N GLU A 33 -2.02 9.87 20.25
CA GLU A 33 -1.41 8.97 21.23
C GLU A 33 0.11 9.09 21.21
N GLY A 34 0.73 9.00 22.39
CA GLY A 34 2.15 8.74 22.52
C GLY A 34 2.40 7.25 22.26
N GLU A 35 3.36 6.94 21.41
CA GLU A 35 3.59 5.56 20.99
C GLU A 35 4.76 4.93 21.75
N SER A 36 4.55 3.67 22.16
CA SER A 36 5.69 2.76 22.29
C SER A 36 5.87 2.07 20.92
N ILE A 37 6.77 2.59 20.10
CA ILE A 37 7.21 1.86 18.91
C ILE A 37 8.09 0.72 19.40
N GLN A 38 7.81 -0.51 18.92
CA GLN A 38 8.87 -1.49 18.85
C GLN A 38 9.80 -1.02 17.71
N PRO A 39 11.04 -0.61 18.01
CA PRO A 39 11.95 -0.17 16.97
C PRO A 39 12.06 -1.26 15.91
N ALA A 40 12.15 -0.84 14.65
CA ALA A 40 12.54 -1.77 13.61
C ALA A 40 13.75 -2.55 14.07
N ARG A 41 13.71 -3.87 14.06
CA ARG A 41 14.79 -4.69 14.58
C ARG A 41 15.58 -5.30 13.45
N LEU A 42 16.86 -5.09 13.51
CA LEU A 42 17.84 -6.02 12.96
C LEU A 42 18.16 -7.02 14.08
N ASP A 43 18.21 -8.30 13.76
CA ASP A 43 18.59 -9.34 14.73
C ASP A 43 19.99 -9.10 15.30
N ARG A 44 20.83 -8.37 14.57
CA ARG A 44 22.16 -7.91 14.97
C ARG A 44 22.53 -6.60 14.25
N PRO A 45 23.35 -5.73 14.86
CA PRO A 45 23.90 -4.57 14.17
C PRO A 45 24.68 -5.02 12.92
N LEU A 46 24.48 -4.33 11.81
CA LEU A 46 25.18 -4.57 10.55
C LEU A 46 25.93 -3.29 10.16
N GLU A 47 27.18 -3.46 9.74
CA GLU A 47 27.99 -2.34 9.26
C GLU A 47 27.34 -1.68 8.03
N GLY A 48 27.28 -0.36 8.02
CA GLY A 48 26.65 0.41 6.97
C GLY A 48 25.12 0.40 6.98
N VAL A 49 24.50 -0.06 8.09
CA VAL A 49 23.03 -0.04 8.26
C VAL A 49 22.68 0.64 9.58
N GLU A 50 22.00 1.76 9.50
CA GLU A 50 21.40 2.46 10.64
C GLU A 50 19.89 2.22 10.66
N VAL A 51 19.38 1.73 11.79
CA VAL A 51 17.95 1.63 12.10
C VAL A 51 17.75 2.32 13.45
N LEU A 52 17.14 3.50 13.42
CA LEU A 52 17.03 4.39 14.57
C LEU A 52 15.58 4.86 14.77
N ASP A 53 15.27 5.25 16.00
CA ASP A 53 14.14 6.14 16.23
C ASP A 53 14.37 7.47 15.48
N ILE A 54 13.31 8.01 14.89
CA ILE A 54 13.43 9.21 14.04
C ILE A 54 13.96 10.43 14.80
N PHE A 55 13.66 10.57 16.10
CA PHE A 55 14.16 11.69 16.91
C PHE A 55 15.63 11.50 17.30
N VAL A 56 16.07 10.28 17.42
CA VAL A 56 17.50 9.97 17.55
C VAL A 56 18.19 10.33 16.24
N ALA A 57 17.63 9.92 15.11
CA ALA A 57 18.19 10.23 13.78
C ALA A 57 18.27 11.74 13.50
N ILE A 58 17.26 12.53 13.88
CA ILE A 58 17.26 13.99 13.75
C ILE A 58 18.44 14.63 14.53
N LYS A 59 18.78 14.08 15.69
CA LYS A 59 19.94 14.57 16.49
C LYS A 59 21.28 14.10 15.93
N THR A 60 21.32 12.87 15.39
CA THR A 60 22.55 12.25 14.90
C THR A 60 22.93 12.74 13.50
N PHE A 61 21.94 12.96 12.64
CA PHE A 61 22.09 13.32 11.23
C PHE A 61 21.22 14.53 10.84
N PRO A 62 21.36 15.69 11.51
CA PRO A 62 20.45 16.83 11.33
C PRO A 62 20.37 17.32 9.88
N GLU A 63 21.51 17.51 9.22
CA GLU A 63 21.57 18.00 7.84
C GLU A 63 20.93 17.01 6.85
N LEU A 64 21.09 15.71 7.09
CA LEU A 64 20.51 14.67 6.26
C LEU A 64 18.98 14.65 6.40
N LEU A 65 18.47 14.74 7.63
CA LEU A 65 17.03 14.77 7.88
C LEU A 65 16.40 16.07 7.38
N GLU A 66 17.06 17.21 7.47
CA GLU A 66 16.59 18.48 6.90
C GLU A 66 16.39 18.38 5.37
N LYS A 67 17.26 17.65 4.70
CA LYS A 67 17.19 17.43 3.23
C LYS A 67 15.99 16.56 2.83
N TYR A 68 15.59 15.60 3.65
CA TYR A 68 14.63 14.56 3.23
C TYR A 68 13.31 14.58 3.99
N LEU A 69 13.30 14.84 5.31
CA LEU A 69 12.10 14.77 6.14
C LEU A 69 11.06 15.82 5.71
N GLY A 70 9.89 15.33 5.27
CA GLY A 70 8.79 16.19 4.82
C GLY A 70 9.04 16.86 3.45
N ARG A 71 10.08 16.48 2.75
CA ARG A 71 10.44 17.02 1.42
C ARG A 71 9.98 16.15 0.27
N GLN A 72 9.99 14.84 0.48
CA GLN A 72 9.52 13.90 -0.54
C GLN A 72 8.00 13.79 -0.52
N ALA A 73 7.40 13.53 0.62
CA ALA A 73 5.95 13.57 0.79
C ALA A 73 5.46 15.01 1.00
N GLY A 74 5.24 15.73 -0.10
CA GLY A 74 4.70 17.09 -0.08
C GLY A 74 3.33 17.14 0.60
N HIS A 75 3.15 18.11 1.49
CA HIS A 75 1.92 18.30 2.25
C HIS A 75 0.85 19.12 1.52
N GLU A 76 1.18 19.71 0.38
CA GLU A 76 0.29 20.65 -0.34
C GLU A 76 -0.94 19.97 -0.97
N GLY A 77 -0.83 18.67 -1.31
CA GLY A 77 -1.90 17.90 -1.96
C GLY A 77 -2.65 16.92 -1.06
N ASN A 78 -2.13 16.61 0.15
CA ASN A 78 -2.72 15.61 1.03
C ASN A 78 -2.83 16.12 2.47
N PRO A 79 -4.04 16.43 2.96
CA PRO A 79 -4.25 16.93 4.33
C PRO A 79 -3.74 15.98 5.42
N PHE A 80 -3.83 14.67 5.21
CA PHE A 80 -3.35 13.68 6.18
C PHE A 80 -1.83 13.65 6.27
N THR A 81 -1.12 13.87 5.16
CA THR A 81 0.35 14.06 5.19
C THR A 81 0.73 15.31 5.99
N ALA A 82 -0.02 16.41 5.79
CA ALA A 82 0.17 17.64 6.57
C ALA A 82 -0.09 17.43 8.07
N LEU A 83 -1.14 16.68 8.41
CA LEU A 83 -1.49 16.32 9.78
C LEU A 83 -0.39 15.46 10.41
N ASN A 84 0.08 14.40 9.70
CA ASN A 84 1.18 13.54 10.15
C ASN A 84 2.44 14.38 10.42
N THR A 85 2.87 15.20 9.45
CA THR A 85 4.08 16.02 9.57
C THR A 85 4.02 16.98 10.76
N GLY A 86 2.82 17.46 11.12
CA GLY A 86 2.63 18.35 12.27
C GLY A 86 2.51 17.65 13.63
N LEU A 87 2.18 16.37 13.65
CA LEU A 87 1.81 15.66 14.88
C LEU A 87 2.59 14.36 15.15
N PHE A 88 3.48 13.89 14.26
CA PHE A 88 4.23 12.67 14.55
C PHE A 88 5.08 12.86 15.81
N ARG A 89 5.06 11.85 16.67
CA ARG A 89 5.83 11.81 17.93
C ARG A 89 6.75 10.62 18.01
N SER A 90 6.72 9.80 16.98
CA SER A 90 7.52 8.59 16.87
C SER A 90 7.72 8.24 15.41
N GLY A 91 8.74 7.49 15.10
CA GLY A 91 9.01 7.07 13.73
C GLY A 91 10.27 6.24 13.62
N THR A 92 10.47 5.70 12.44
CA THR A 92 11.62 4.87 12.12
C THR A 92 12.46 5.56 11.05
N PHE A 93 13.75 5.63 11.28
CA PHE A 93 14.75 6.03 10.30
C PHE A 93 15.58 4.81 9.93
N ILE A 94 15.70 4.54 8.63
CA ILE A 94 16.54 3.50 8.06
C ILE A 94 17.46 4.15 7.05
N ARG A 95 18.77 3.90 7.20
CA ARG A 95 19.76 4.27 6.23
C ARG A 95 20.63 3.07 5.91
N ILE A 96 20.81 2.84 4.63
CA ILE A 96 21.67 1.78 4.10
C ILE A 96 22.75 2.45 3.27
N SER A 97 24.02 2.24 3.64
CA SER A 97 25.17 2.86 3.00
C SER A 97 25.40 2.33 1.59
N ASP A 98 26.21 3.05 0.81
CA ASP A 98 26.56 2.69 -0.57
C ASP A 98 27.14 1.26 -0.64
N GLY A 99 26.68 0.48 -1.61
CA GLY A 99 27.14 -0.88 -1.89
C GLY A 99 26.74 -1.95 -0.89
N VAL A 100 26.02 -1.61 0.18
CA VAL A 100 25.58 -2.59 1.19
C VAL A 100 24.44 -3.44 0.64
N ILE A 101 24.59 -4.76 0.72
CA ILE A 101 23.59 -5.74 0.29
C ILE A 101 23.09 -6.52 1.48
N LEU A 102 21.83 -6.31 1.86
CA LEU A 102 21.18 -7.06 2.94
C LEU A 102 20.58 -8.36 2.40
N LYS A 103 20.83 -9.46 3.10
CA LYS A 103 20.23 -10.77 2.81
C LYS A 103 18.90 -10.96 3.52
N GLU A 104 18.80 -10.45 4.76
CA GLU A 104 17.61 -10.58 5.58
C GLU A 104 16.77 -9.28 5.51
N PRO A 105 15.43 -9.39 5.51
CA PRO A 105 14.57 -8.21 5.48
C PRO A 105 14.59 -7.46 6.82
N ILE A 106 14.57 -6.15 6.76
CA ILE A 106 14.27 -5.29 7.91
C ILE A 106 12.77 -5.34 8.16
N ARG A 107 12.35 -5.65 9.38
CA ARG A 107 10.95 -5.73 9.77
C ARG A 107 10.57 -4.55 10.65
N ILE A 108 9.51 -3.84 10.26
CA ILE A 108 8.88 -2.75 11.00
C ILE A 108 7.49 -3.22 11.38
N VAL A 109 7.21 -3.30 12.68
CA VAL A 109 5.89 -3.69 13.18
C VAL A 109 5.24 -2.50 13.87
N HIS A 110 4.16 -2.02 13.28
CA HIS A 110 3.32 -0.98 13.83
C HIS A 110 2.12 -1.64 14.54
N SER A 111 2.22 -1.79 15.84
CA SER A 111 1.09 -2.26 16.63
C SER A 111 0.32 -1.07 17.22
N ALA A 112 -1.00 -1.11 17.11
CA ALA A 112 -1.87 -0.13 17.73
C ALA A 112 -2.46 -0.74 19.02
N SER A 113 -2.14 -0.12 20.16
CA SER A 113 -2.73 -0.44 21.47
C SER A 113 -3.14 0.89 22.09
N PRO A 114 -4.30 1.46 21.69
CA PRO A 114 -4.72 2.75 22.17
C PRO A 114 -4.98 2.71 23.68
N ALA A 115 -4.37 3.63 24.41
CA ALA A 115 -4.65 3.83 25.83
C ALA A 115 -6.05 4.44 26.06
N ARG A 116 -6.64 5.00 25.00
CA ARG A 116 -7.94 5.66 24.97
C ARG A 116 -8.86 5.06 23.90
N LYS A 117 -10.18 5.22 24.06
CA LYS A 117 -11.18 4.70 23.12
C LYS A 117 -11.07 5.23 21.68
N ALA A 118 -10.36 6.35 21.44
CA ALA A 118 -10.20 6.97 20.13
C ALA A 118 -8.77 7.51 19.99
N GLY A 119 -7.79 6.63 19.99
CA GLY A 119 -6.39 6.97 19.79
C GLY A 119 -6.05 7.26 18.33
N ALA A 120 -5.18 8.24 18.06
CA ALA A 120 -4.63 8.51 16.74
C ALA A 120 -3.11 8.32 16.73
N PHE A 121 -2.62 7.46 15.87
CA PHE A 121 -1.21 7.15 15.69
C PHE A 121 -0.67 7.81 14.43
N GLN A 122 0.29 8.74 14.60
CA GLN A 122 0.93 9.46 13.50
C GLN A 122 2.29 8.81 13.20
N ARG A 123 2.29 7.77 12.35
CA ARG A 123 3.49 6.97 12.02
C ARG A 123 4.36 7.69 10.99
N ARG A 124 5.66 7.81 11.25
CA ARG A 124 6.61 8.36 10.28
C ARG A 124 7.77 7.42 10.03
N THR A 125 8.02 7.09 8.76
CA THR A 125 9.16 6.26 8.35
C THR A 125 9.96 7.00 7.29
N ILE A 126 11.30 6.98 7.42
CA ILE A 126 12.22 7.48 6.40
C ILE A 126 13.21 6.38 6.06
N ILE A 127 13.37 6.11 4.79
CA ILE A 127 14.25 5.07 4.26
C ILE A 127 15.17 5.70 3.22
N LEU A 128 16.47 5.65 3.46
CA LEU A 128 17.50 6.15 2.55
C LEU A 128 18.38 4.99 2.09
N MET A 129 18.33 4.71 0.81
CA MET A 129 19.12 3.65 0.16
C MET A 129 20.29 4.28 -0.58
N GLY A 130 21.52 4.01 -0.15
CA GLY A 130 22.76 4.47 -0.79
C GLY A 130 22.98 3.85 -2.16
N LYS A 131 23.96 4.37 -2.90
CA LYS A 131 24.27 3.93 -4.29
C LYS A 131 24.59 2.43 -4.33
N GLY A 132 23.94 1.73 -5.28
CA GLY A 132 24.17 0.30 -5.50
C GLY A 132 23.82 -0.59 -4.30
N SER A 133 23.14 -0.06 -3.28
CA SER A 133 22.69 -0.85 -2.13
C SER A 133 21.47 -1.71 -2.48
N LYS A 134 21.28 -2.80 -1.71
CA LYS A 134 20.12 -3.68 -1.86
C LYS A 134 19.54 -4.06 -0.52
N ALA A 135 18.21 -3.92 -0.35
CA ALA A 135 17.51 -4.33 0.86
C ALA A 135 16.05 -4.69 0.60
N SER A 136 15.52 -5.55 1.46
CA SER A 136 14.09 -5.86 1.56
C SER A 136 13.55 -5.32 2.88
N ILE A 137 12.38 -4.67 2.86
CA ILE A 137 11.72 -4.09 4.03
C ILE A 137 10.30 -4.58 4.11
N VAL A 138 9.88 -5.03 5.30
CA VAL A 138 8.50 -5.44 5.59
C VAL A 138 7.91 -4.49 6.61
N GLU A 139 6.87 -3.76 6.21
CA GLU A 139 6.04 -2.92 7.10
C GLU A 139 4.75 -3.65 7.42
N THR A 140 4.49 -3.92 8.69
CA THR A 140 3.28 -4.62 9.13
C THR A 140 2.49 -3.73 10.09
N TYR A 141 1.20 -3.54 9.81
CA TYR A 141 0.25 -2.81 10.65
C TYR A 141 -0.75 -3.79 11.24
N VAL A 142 -0.71 -3.96 12.56
CA VAL A 142 -1.52 -4.93 13.30
C VAL A 142 -2.13 -4.32 14.55
N ALA A 143 -3.28 -4.83 14.95
CA ALA A 143 -3.86 -4.58 16.28
C ALA A 143 -4.81 -5.72 16.67
N GLY A 144 -5.13 -5.79 17.98
CA GLY A 144 -6.18 -6.67 18.49
C GLY A 144 -7.57 -6.24 18.02
N ASP A 145 -8.51 -7.18 18.00
CA ASP A 145 -9.92 -6.94 17.65
C ASP A 145 -10.62 -5.99 18.65
N GLY A 146 -11.70 -5.36 18.17
CA GLY A 146 -12.57 -4.50 19.00
C GLY A 146 -12.01 -3.13 19.34
N GLN A 147 -10.92 -2.71 18.70
CA GLN A 147 -10.29 -1.42 18.93
C GLN A 147 -10.68 -0.39 17.84
N ASN A 148 -11.18 0.76 18.28
CA ASN A 148 -11.43 1.91 17.40
C ASN A 148 -10.26 2.91 17.55
N TYR A 149 -9.47 3.07 16.50
CA TYR A 149 -8.34 3.99 16.45
C TYR A 149 -8.09 4.46 15.01
N PHE A 150 -7.25 5.46 14.89
CA PHE A 150 -6.84 6.00 13.60
C PHE A 150 -5.32 5.90 13.42
N THR A 151 -4.89 5.19 12.40
CA THR A 151 -3.50 5.18 11.93
C THR A 151 -3.35 6.13 10.74
N ASN A 152 -2.48 7.12 10.88
CA ASN A 152 -2.05 8.00 9.80
C ASN A 152 -0.55 7.81 9.58
N ALA A 153 -0.19 7.09 8.53
CA ALA A 153 1.18 6.68 8.26
C ALA A 153 1.78 7.45 7.06
N VAL A 154 3.02 7.90 7.19
CA VAL A 154 3.77 8.49 6.08
C VAL A 154 5.15 7.85 6.01
N THR A 155 5.46 7.23 4.87
CA THR A 155 6.76 6.63 4.56
C THR A 155 7.41 7.38 3.41
N GLU A 156 8.60 7.92 3.63
CA GLU A 156 9.43 8.59 2.61
C GLU A 156 10.64 7.71 2.28
N ILE A 157 10.81 7.43 1.00
CA ILE A 157 11.85 6.52 0.48
C ILE A 157 12.67 7.26 -0.56
N VAL A 158 13.99 7.18 -0.45
CA VAL A 158 14.92 7.68 -1.46
C VAL A 158 15.85 6.56 -1.87
N LEU A 159 15.90 6.30 -3.18
CA LEU A 159 16.75 5.30 -3.79
C LEU A 159 17.80 6.03 -4.62
N GLU A 160 19.05 5.99 -4.16
CA GLU A 160 20.17 6.56 -4.91
C GLU A 160 20.52 5.70 -6.13
N GLU A 161 21.47 6.14 -6.94
CA GLU A 161 21.88 5.49 -8.19
C GLU A 161 22.14 3.99 -8.04
N GLY A 162 21.44 3.17 -8.83
CA GLY A 162 21.56 1.71 -8.82
C GLY A 162 21.04 1.01 -7.58
N ALA A 163 20.43 1.73 -6.63
CA ALA A 163 19.85 1.12 -5.43
C ALA A 163 18.65 0.23 -5.77
N GLN A 164 18.52 -0.89 -5.06
CA GLN A 164 17.43 -1.87 -5.24
C GLN A 164 16.68 -2.07 -3.93
N MET A 165 15.39 -1.84 -3.94
CA MET A 165 14.55 -2.02 -2.76
C MET A 165 13.34 -2.87 -3.06
N GLU A 166 13.13 -3.89 -2.22
CA GLU A 166 11.89 -4.63 -2.12
C GLU A 166 11.11 -4.19 -0.89
N HIS A 167 9.85 -3.81 -1.05
CA HIS A 167 9.00 -3.32 0.02
C HIS A 167 7.69 -4.12 0.09
N CYS A 168 7.43 -4.75 1.23
CA CYS A 168 6.17 -5.43 1.49
C CYS A 168 5.41 -4.72 2.61
N LYS A 169 4.21 -4.23 2.29
CA LYS A 169 3.31 -3.61 3.26
C LYS A 169 2.12 -4.51 3.54
N ILE A 170 1.94 -4.88 4.81
CA ILE A 170 0.85 -5.75 5.27
C ILE A 170 -0.02 -4.96 6.24
N GLN A 171 -1.29 -4.74 5.87
CA GLN A 171 -2.25 -4.02 6.70
C GLN A 171 -3.37 -4.98 7.14
N GLN A 172 -3.39 -5.30 8.45
CA GLN A 172 -4.30 -6.25 9.11
C GLN A 172 -4.82 -5.67 10.43
N GLU A 173 -5.20 -4.41 10.42
CA GLU A 173 -5.70 -3.71 11.60
C GLU A 173 -7.12 -4.11 11.95
N ALA A 174 -7.56 -3.73 13.16
CA ALA A 174 -8.88 -4.07 13.67
C ALA A 174 -10.02 -3.62 12.72
N PRO A 175 -11.14 -4.37 12.64
CA PRO A 175 -12.26 -4.04 11.74
C PRO A 175 -12.88 -2.67 11.96
N GLU A 176 -12.77 -2.10 13.17
CA GLU A 176 -13.29 -0.78 13.52
C GLU A 176 -12.26 0.35 13.38
N ALA A 177 -11.03 0.02 13.01
CA ALA A 177 -9.95 0.99 12.83
C ALA A 177 -10.07 1.77 11.52
N PHE A 178 -9.37 2.90 11.48
CA PHE A 178 -9.16 3.71 10.27
C PHE A 178 -7.68 3.75 9.95
N HIS A 179 -7.33 3.57 8.67
CA HIS A 179 -5.95 3.60 8.20
C HIS A 179 -5.83 4.51 6.98
N ILE A 180 -5.08 5.59 7.09
CA ILE A 180 -4.70 6.43 5.95
C ILE A 180 -3.18 6.41 5.84
N ALA A 181 -2.66 6.03 4.70
CA ALA A 181 -1.22 5.94 4.49
C ALA A 181 -0.76 6.61 3.21
N MET A 182 0.41 7.23 3.27
CA MET A 182 1.14 7.79 2.13
C MET A 182 2.53 7.17 2.09
N THR A 183 2.87 6.55 0.97
CA THR A 183 4.25 6.14 0.65
C THR A 183 4.73 6.98 -0.53
N GLN A 184 5.80 7.74 -0.33
CA GLN A 184 6.42 8.56 -1.37
C GLN A 184 7.82 8.04 -1.66
N VAL A 185 8.10 7.74 -2.91
CA VAL A 185 9.38 7.19 -3.37
C VAL A 185 10.02 8.12 -4.40
N ALA A 186 11.29 8.45 -4.21
CA ALA A 186 12.11 9.14 -5.19
C ALA A 186 13.22 8.19 -5.68
N GLN A 187 13.26 7.96 -6.99
CA GLN A 187 14.19 7.04 -7.63
C GLN A 187 15.20 7.78 -8.49
N ARG A 188 16.50 7.51 -8.25
CA ARG A 188 17.62 8.00 -9.04
C ARG A 188 17.95 7.03 -10.16
N ARG A 189 19.00 7.37 -10.93
CA ARG A 189 19.49 6.63 -12.12
C ARG A 189 19.57 5.13 -11.88
N GLY A 190 18.92 4.34 -12.73
CA GLY A 190 19.01 2.88 -12.74
C GLY A 190 18.56 2.19 -11.44
N SER A 191 17.90 2.90 -10.51
CA SER A 191 17.38 2.29 -9.30
C SER A 191 16.13 1.46 -9.56
N SER A 192 15.86 0.48 -8.69
CA SER A 192 14.72 -0.43 -8.79
C SER A 192 13.91 -0.46 -7.50
N PHE A 193 12.60 -0.25 -7.61
CA PHE A 193 11.65 -0.33 -6.49
C PHE A 193 10.57 -1.37 -6.79
N VAL A 194 10.50 -2.41 -5.97
CA VAL A 194 9.43 -3.43 -6.02
C VAL A 194 8.58 -3.30 -4.77
N SER A 195 7.28 -3.13 -4.91
CA SER A 195 6.37 -3.03 -3.78
C SER A 195 5.19 -3.98 -3.90
N PHE A 196 4.82 -4.59 -2.77
CA PHE A 196 3.59 -5.36 -2.62
C PHE A 196 2.78 -4.85 -1.43
N ALA A 197 1.51 -4.51 -1.64
CA ALA A 197 0.60 -4.08 -0.59
C ALA A 197 -0.52 -5.11 -0.39
N LEU A 198 -0.54 -5.78 0.78
CA LEU A 198 -1.67 -6.61 1.22
C LEU A 198 -2.53 -5.81 2.18
N SER A 199 -3.83 -5.65 1.87
CA SER A 199 -4.79 -4.92 2.70
C SER A 199 -6.01 -5.77 3.00
N THR A 200 -6.22 -6.08 4.28
CA THR A 200 -7.29 -7.00 4.73
C THR A 200 -8.03 -6.52 5.98
N GLY A 201 -7.58 -5.42 6.58
CA GLY A 201 -8.10 -4.86 7.84
C GLY A 201 -8.67 -3.46 7.68
N ALA A 202 -9.04 -2.86 8.82
CA ALA A 202 -9.67 -1.56 9.01
C ALA A 202 -11.10 -1.46 8.43
N ARG A 203 -11.91 -0.59 9.01
CA ARG A 203 -13.22 -0.19 8.48
C ARG A 203 -13.06 0.66 7.20
N LEU A 204 -12.09 1.58 7.24
CA LEU A 204 -11.69 2.37 6.10
C LEU A 204 -10.16 2.35 6.02
N MET A 205 -9.65 1.82 4.93
CA MET A 205 -8.23 1.82 4.60
C MET A 205 -8.02 2.59 3.29
N ARG A 206 -7.07 3.54 3.31
CA ARG A 206 -6.57 4.18 2.10
C ARG A 206 -5.04 4.15 2.09
N ASN A 207 -4.50 3.67 0.98
CA ASN A 207 -3.07 3.57 0.74
C ASN A 207 -2.70 4.34 -0.54
N ASP A 208 -2.12 5.52 -0.37
CA ASP A 208 -1.55 6.31 -1.47
C ASP A 208 -0.07 5.91 -1.65
N CYS A 209 0.31 5.43 -2.83
CA CYS A 209 1.70 5.14 -3.20
C CYS A 209 2.11 6.00 -4.39
N ARG A 210 3.11 6.85 -4.19
CA ARG A 210 3.62 7.76 -5.23
C ARG A 210 5.09 7.47 -5.50
N VAL A 211 5.42 7.25 -6.74
CA VAL A 211 6.78 6.96 -7.19
C VAL A 211 7.19 7.98 -8.25
N ALA A 212 8.29 8.68 -8.02
CA ALA A 212 8.89 9.58 -8.99
C ALA A 212 10.19 8.96 -9.53
N LEU A 213 10.21 8.65 -10.83
CA LEU A 213 11.40 8.22 -11.55
C LEU A 213 12.13 9.48 -12.04
N THR A 214 13.01 10.03 -11.18
CA THR A 214 13.58 11.37 -11.36
C THR A 214 14.80 11.40 -12.28
N GLU A 215 15.37 10.23 -12.59
CA GLU A 215 16.54 10.06 -13.45
C GLU A 215 16.37 8.86 -14.38
N GLU A 216 17.26 8.73 -15.38
CA GLU A 216 17.20 7.74 -16.45
C GLU A 216 17.25 6.29 -15.95
N GLY A 217 16.52 5.39 -16.62
CA GLY A 217 16.63 3.95 -16.43
C GLY A 217 16.07 3.43 -15.11
N ALA A 218 15.40 4.28 -14.32
CA ALA A 218 14.76 3.84 -13.09
C ALA A 218 13.55 2.94 -13.39
N SER A 219 13.29 1.97 -12.51
CA SER A 219 12.18 1.02 -12.68
C SER A 219 11.37 0.83 -11.39
N CYS A 220 10.05 0.69 -11.51
CA CYS A 220 9.21 0.30 -10.39
C CYS A 220 8.18 -0.78 -10.75
N GLU A 221 7.94 -1.68 -9.81
CA GLU A 221 6.90 -2.69 -9.86
C GLU A 221 5.98 -2.50 -8.63
N LEU A 222 4.71 -2.19 -8.86
CA LEU A 222 3.74 -1.98 -7.79
C LEU A 222 2.65 -3.05 -7.87
N ASN A 223 2.63 -3.94 -6.89
CA ASN A 223 1.62 -4.97 -6.78
C ASN A 223 0.74 -4.73 -5.56
N GLY A 224 -0.52 -5.15 -5.64
CA GLY A 224 -1.40 -5.06 -4.50
C GLY A 224 -2.54 -6.07 -4.52
N LEU A 225 -2.92 -6.50 -3.33
CA LEU A 225 -4.06 -7.36 -3.10
C LEU A 225 -4.89 -6.81 -1.94
N TYR A 226 -6.16 -6.59 -2.17
CA TYR A 226 -7.09 -6.14 -1.13
C TYR A 226 -8.30 -7.07 -1.03
N LEU A 227 -8.57 -7.49 0.22
CA LEU A 227 -9.68 -8.40 0.54
C LEU A 227 -10.66 -7.69 1.48
N GLY A 228 -11.77 -7.24 0.92
CA GLY A 228 -12.83 -6.54 1.64
C GLY A 228 -13.96 -7.47 2.05
N ASP A 229 -14.53 -7.23 3.24
CA ASP A 229 -15.67 -7.94 3.80
C ASP A 229 -16.56 -6.97 4.58
N LYS A 230 -17.83 -7.34 4.82
CA LYS A 230 -18.80 -6.50 5.53
C LYS A 230 -18.92 -5.12 4.88
N ASP A 231 -18.75 -4.04 5.65
CA ASP A 231 -18.88 -2.66 5.21
C ASP A 231 -17.51 -1.95 5.03
N GLN A 232 -16.43 -2.74 4.81
CA GLN A 232 -15.08 -2.19 4.66
C GLN A 232 -14.94 -1.37 3.37
N VAL A 233 -14.20 -0.27 3.46
CA VAL A 233 -13.75 0.51 2.29
C VAL A 233 -12.25 0.36 2.16
N LEU A 234 -11.78 -0.20 1.04
CA LEU A 234 -10.37 -0.44 0.76
C LEU A 234 -9.96 0.35 -0.50
N ASP A 235 -9.24 1.46 -0.29
CA ASP A 235 -8.86 2.41 -1.33
C ASP A 235 -7.35 2.36 -1.60
N HIS A 236 -6.97 1.98 -2.82
CA HIS A 236 -5.60 2.02 -3.31
C HIS A 236 -5.44 3.10 -4.37
N GLN A 237 -4.55 4.04 -4.10
CA GLN A 237 -4.18 5.10 -5.02
C GLN A 237 -2.71 4.95 -5.41
N THR A 238 -2.42 4.96 -6.70
CA THR A 238 -1.03 4.97 -7.19
C THR A 238 -0.79 6.17 -8.09
N PHE A 239 0.40 6.73 -8.00
CA PHE A 239 0.86 7.77 -8.90
C PHE A 239 2.31 7.49 -9.28
N VAL A 240 2.56 7.22 -10.56
CA VAL A 240 3.92 7.00 -11.08
C VAL A 240 4.25 8.12 -12.04
N ASP A 241 5.31 8.88 -11.73
CA ASP A 241 5.77 10.03 -12.50
C ASP A 241 7.10 9.71 -13.20
N HIS A 242 7.04 9.42 -14.48
CA HIS A 242 8.19 9.25 -15.35
C HIS A 242 8.70 10.61 -15.78
N GLN A 243 9.85 11.03 -15.26
CA GLN A 243 10.41 12.35 -15.50
C GLN A 243 11.57 12.34 -16.50
N LYS A 244 12.22 11.19 -16.71
CA LYS A 244 13.41 11.01 -17.53
C LYS A 244 13.33 9.76 -18.39
N PRO A 245 14.17 9.64 -19.45
CA PRO A 245 14.10 8.53 -20.40
C PRO A 245 14.35 7.15 -19.80
N ASP A 246 13.95 6.12 -20.56
CA ASP A 246 14.19 4.70 -20.26
C ASP A 246 13.56 4.21 -18.95
N GLY A 247 12.58 4.94 -18.43
CA GLY A 247 11.84 4.56 -17.22
C GLY A 247 10.90 3.37 -17.47
N LYS A 248 10.79 2.45 -16.49
CA LYS A 248 9.85 1.32 -16.55
C LYS A 248 8.95 1.27 -15.35
N SER A 249 7.65 1.03 -15.57
CA SER A 249 6.71 0.76 -14.49
C SER A 249 5.70 -0.31 -14.84
N ASP A 250 5.46 -1.22 -13.90
CA ASP A 250 4.39 -2.21 -14.00
C ASP A 250 3.55 -2.18 -12.73
N GLN A 251 2.22 -2.08 -12.87
CA GLN A 251 1.29 -2.03 -11.76
C GLN A 251 0.26 -3.14 -11.92
N PHE A 252 0.15 -4.02 -10.93
CA PHE A 252 -0.82 -5.10 -10.94
C PHE A 252 -1.55 -5.23 -9.62
N PHE A 253 -2.81 -4.79 -9.59
CA PHE A 253 -3.65 -4.81 -8.41
C PHE A 253 -4.85 -5.72 -8.58
N LYS A 254 -5.19 -6.46 -7.51
CA LYS A 254 -6.37 -7.31 -7.46
C LYS A 254 -7.21 -7.07 -6.21
N GLY A 255 -8.53 -7.07 -6.39
CA GLY A 255 -9.50 -6.96 -5.30
C GLY A 255 -10.39 -8.19 -5.21
N LEU A 256 -10.62 -8.66 -3.98
CA LEU A 256 -11.64 -9.67 -3.64
C LEU A 256 -12.60 -9.03 -2.64
N LEU A 257 -13.86 -8.87 -3.03
CA LEU A 257 -14.82 -8.07 -2.29
C LEU A 257 -16.08 -8.87 -1.99
N ALA A 258 -16.42 -8.95 -0.69
CA ALA A 258 -17.58 -9.66 -0.20
C ALA A 258 -18.45 -8.77 0.72
N GLY A 259 -19.63 -9.20 1.06
CA GLY A 259 -20.59 -8.42 1.85
C GLY A 259 -20.92 -7.10 1.15
N ASN A 260 -20.98 -6.00 1.89
CA ASN A 260 -21.21 -4.65 1.36
C ASN A 260 -19.89 -3.88 1.13
N SER A 261 -18.75 -4.59 1.09
CA SER A 261 -17.46 -3.93 0.99
C SER A 261 -17.29 -3.18 -0.32
N ARG A 262 -16.49 -2.13 -0.26
CA ARG A 262 -16.15 -1.30 -1.42
C ARG A 262 -14.66 -1.28 -1.66
N GLY A 263 -14.25 -1.71 -2.85
CA GLY A 263 -12.90 -1.53 -3.35
C GLY A 263 -12.79 -0.25 -4.18
N VAL A 264 -11.70 0.47 -4.02
CA VAL A 264 -11.36 1.61 -4.87
C VAL A 264 -9.94 1.42 -5.37
N PHE A 265 -9.75 1.50 -6.67
CA PHE A 265 -8.43 1.57 -7.29
C PHE A 265 -8.37 2.78 -8.20
N ARG A 266 -7.44 3.67 -7.94
CA ARG A 266 -7.15 4.79 -8.82
C ARG A 266 -5.66 4.83 -9.10
N GLY A 267 -5.28 4.49 -10.30
CA GLY A 267 -3.91 4.52 -10.75
C GLY A 267 -3.69 5.64 -11.74
N HIS A 268 -2.66 6.44 -11.55
CA HIS A 268 -2.27 7.48 -12.47
C HIS A 268 -0.81 7.32 -12.86
N VAL A 269 -0.54 7.21 -14.16
CA VAL A 269 0.79 7.24 -14.73
C VAL A 269 0.95 8.54 -15.51
N MET A 270 1.94 9.35 -15.13
CA MET A 270 2.34 10.56 -15.83
C MET A 270 3.65 10.27 -16.57
N VAL A 271 3.67 10.48 -17.87
CA VAL A 271 4.88 10.40 -18.69
C VAL A 271 5.22 11.79 -19.21
N ARG A 272 6.26 12.38 -18.64
CA ARG A 272 6.71 13.74 -18.97
C ARG A 272 7.29 13.80 -20.39
N GLN A 273 7.32 14.98 -21.00
CA GLN A 273 7.82 15.18 -22.36
C GLN A 273 9.24 14.63 -22.58
N ASP A 274 10.12 14.78 -21.59
CA ASP A 274 11.49 14.28 -21.66
C ASP A 274 11.61 12.76 -21.43
N ALA A 275 10.54 12.09 -20.95
CA ALA A 275 10.55 10.68 -20.56
C ALA A 275 10.36 9.75 -21.77
N GLN A 276 11.21 9.91 -22.79
CA GLN A 276 11.18 9.07 -23.98
C GLN A 276 11.59 7.63 -23.67
N ARG A 277 11.12 6.66 -24.45
CA ARG A 277 11.32 5.21 -24.31
C ARG A 277 10.80 4.67 -22.97
N THR A 278 9.80 5.34 -22.40
CA THR A 278 9.07 4.82 -21.23
C THR A 278 8.28 3.58 -21.61
N ASP A 279 8.34 2.57 -20.72
CA ASP A 279 7.53 1.34 -20.79
C ASP A 279 6.69 1.25 -19.52
N ALA A 280 5.36 1.53 -19.62
CA ALA A 280 4.48 1.66 -18.46
C ALA A 280 3.18 0.89 -18.63
N HIS A 281 2.94 -0.06 -17.75
CA HIS A 281 1.74 -0.88 -17.75
C HIS A 281 0.99 -0.79 -16.41
N GLN A 282 -0.34 -0.81 -16.49
CA GLN A 282 -1.21 -0.78 -15.33
C GLN A 282 -2.39 -1.73 -15.52
N THR A 283 -2.61 -2.61 -14.55
CA THR A 283 -3.73 -3.56 -14.57
C THR A 283 -4.40 -3.61 -13.21
N ASN A 284 -5.74 -3.51 -13.20
CA ASN A 284 -6.55 -3.76 -12.01
C ASN A 284 -7.65 -4.78 -12.32
N LYS A 285 -7.70 -5.88 -11.59
CA LYS A 285 -8.72 -6.91 -11.71
C LYS A 285 -9.46 -7.08 -10.39
N ASN A 286 -10.78 -7.18 -10.42
CA ASN A 286 -11.61 -7.32 -9.23
C ASN A 286 -12.57 -8.49 -9.37
N LEU A 287 -12.72 -9.25 -8.30
CA LEU A 287 -13.66 -10.36 -8.18
C LEU A 287 -14.66 -10.03 -7.06
N LEU A 288 -15.93 -9.87 -7.43
CA LEU A 288 -17.03 -9.65 -6.50
C LEU A 288 -17.55 -11.00 -6.00
N LEU A 289 -17.56 -11.19 -4.70
CA LEU A 289 -18.00 -12.41 -4.03
C LEU A 289 -19.42 -12.27 -3.44
N SER A 290 -20.06 -11.12 -3.63
CA SER A 290 -21.45 -10.86 -3.25
C SER A 290 -22.07 -9.79 -4.16
N ASP A 291 -23.39 -9.80 -4.30
CA ASP A 291 -24.14 -8.84 -5.13
C ASP A 291 -24.11 -7.40 -4.59
N THR A 292 -23.84 -7.25 -3.30
CA THR A 292 -23.79 -5.95 -2.62
C THR A 292 -22.40 -5.33 -2.63
N ALA A 293 -21.37 -6.11 -2.92
CA ALA A 293 -19.99 -5.61 -3.05
C ALA A 293 -19.86 -4.63 -4.24
N LYS A 294 -19.04 -3.61 -4.06
CA LYS A 294 -18.85 -2.56 -5.05
C LYS A 294 -17.37 -2.32 -5.34
N VAL A 295 -17.07 -1.93 -6.58
CA VAL A 295 -15.73 -1.50 -6.95
C VAL A 295 -15.77 -0.27 -7.84
N ASP A 296 -14.88 0.68 -7.56
CA ASP A 296 -14.59 1.81 -8.41
C ASP A 296 -13.15 1.69 -8.91
N THR A 297 -12.96 1.47 -10.20
CA THR A 297 -11.62 1.34 -10.80
C THR A 297 -11.42 2.43 -11.83
N GLN A 298 -10.34 3.21 -11.68
CA GLN A 298 -10.04 4.37 -12.50
C GLN A 298 -8.54 4.40 -12.86
N PRO A 299 -8.09 3.54 -13.80
CA PRO A 299 -6.75 3.68 -14.35
C PRO A 299 -6.67 4.90 -15.28
N GLN A 300 -5.61 5.70 -15.16
CA GLN A 300 -5.41 6.92 -15.92
C GLN A 300 -3.97 6.99 -16.45
N LEU A 301 -3.82 7.33 -17.73
CA LEU A 301 -2.54 7.62 -18.38
C LEU A 301 -2.55 9.07 -18.86
N GLU A 302 -1.50 9.81 -18.53
CA GLU A 302 -1.23 11.15 -19.04
C GLU A 302 0.15 11.13 -19.69
N ILE A 303 0.19 11.16 -21.02
CA ILE A 303 1.39 10.90 -21.82
C ILE A 303 1.71 12.14 -22.63
N LEU A 304 2.86 12.75 -22.35
CA LEU A 304 3.38 13.94 -23.04
C LEU A 304 4.59 13.64 -23.94
N ALA A 305 5.12 12.39 -23.91
CA ALA A 305 6.21 11.93 -24.76
C ALA A 305 5.68 11.10 -25.94
N ASP A 306 6.43 11.07 -27.05
CA ASP A 306 5.99 10.42 -28.29
C ASP A 306 6.46 8.97 -28.43
N ASP A 307 7.74 8.68 -28.06
CA ASP A 307 8.33 7.34 -28.16
C ASP A 307 8.14 6.56 -26.86
N VAL A 308 6.97 5.94 -26.69
CA VAL A 308 6.61 5.22 -25.45
C VAL A 308 5.78 3.96 -25.74
N LYS A 309 5.81 3.03 -24.77
CA LYS A 309 4.94 1.86 -24.71
C LYS A 309 4.13 1.93 -23.43
N CYS A 310 2.89 2.39 -23.53
CA CYS A 310 2.04 2.58 -22.37
C CYS A 310 0.68 1.90 -22.58
N GLY A 311 0.18 1.24 -21.53
CA GLY A 311 -1.11 0.60 -21.57
C GLY A 311 -1.74 0.46 -20.19
N HIS A 312 -3.07 0.46 -20.14
CA HIS A 312 -3.80 0.13 -18.94
C HIS A 312 -4.97 -0.81 -19.24
N GLY A 313 -5.39 -1.55 -18.21
CA GLY A 313 -6.56 -2.41 -18.29
C GLY A 313 -7.25 -2.54 -16.93
N SER A 314 -8.57 -2.69 -16.96
CA SER A 314 -9.34 -3.02 -15.76
C SER A 314 -10.39 -4.05 -16.06
N ALA A 315 -10.68 -4.91 -15.08
CA ALA A 315 -11.73 -5.91 -15.18
C ALA A 315 -12.45 -6.05 -13.84
N ILE A 316 -13.77 -6.20 -13.93
CA ILE A 316 -14.64 -6.52 -12.78
C ILE A 316 -15.42 -7.75 -13.18
N GLY A 317 -15.41 -8.77 -12.35
CA GLY A 317 -16.14 -10.02 -12.60
C GLY A 317 -16.67 -10.62 -11.30
N GLN A 318 -17.44 -11.68 -11.49
CA GLN A 318 -17.95 -12.54 -10.42
C GLN A 318 -17.36 -13.95 -10.61
N LEU A 319 -17.58 -14.84 -9.65
CA LEU A 319 -17.19 -16.25 -9.80
C LEU A 319 -17.96 -16.85 -10.97
N GLN A 320 -17.24 -17.48 -11.90
CA GLN A 320 -17.84 -18.16 -13.06
C GLN A 320 -18.60 -19.43 -12.61
N GLU A 321 -19.90 -19.48 -12.90
CA GLU A 321 -20.74 -20.64 -12.56
C GLU A 321 -20.20 -21.96 -13.13
N ASP A 322 -19.75 -21.95 -14.38
CA ASP A 322 -19.16 -23.13 -15.02
C ASP A 322 -17.93 -23.65 -14.26
N ALA A 323 -17.08 -22.74 -13.74
CA ALA A 323 -15.91 -23.15 -12.96
C ALA A 323 -16.32 -23.73 -11.60
N VAL A 324 -17.31 -23.16 -10.94
CA VAL A 324 -17.89 -23.69 -9.70
C VAL A 324 -18.54 -25.04 -9.98
N PHE A 325 -19.36 -25.16 -11.01
CA PHE A 325 -20.01 -26.39 -11.42
C PHE A 325 -19.01 -27.50 -11.74
N TYR A 326 -17.95 -27.20 -12.48
CA TYR A 326 -16.89 -28.17 -12.78
C TYR A 326 -16.26 -28.74 -11.51
N LEU A 327 -15.92 -27.92 -10.53
CA LEU A 327 -15.36 -28.37 -9.26
C LEU A 327 -16.38 -29.21 -8.46
N ARG A 328 -17.65 -28.81 -8.47
CA ARG A 328 -18.74 -29.57 -7.83
C ARG A 328 -18.93 -30.94 -8.47
N SER A 329 -18.83 -31.08 -9.79
CA SER A 329 -18.91 -32.34 -10.50
C SER A 329 -17.76 -33.29 -10.15
N ARG A 330 -16.67 -32.78 -9.57
CA ARG A 330 -15.55 -33.57 -9.03
C ARG A 330 -15.67 -33.85 -7.52
N GLY A 331 -16.83 -33.62 -6.92
CA GLY A 331 -17.11 -33.90 -5.51
C GLY A 331 -16.67 -32.82 -4.52
N ILE A 332 -16.25 -31.65 -5.00
CA ILE A 332 -15.90 -30.52 -4.15
C ILE A 332 -17.19 -29.78 -3.78
N GLY A 333 -17.42 -29.53 -2.48
CA GLY A 333 -18.57 -28.74 -2.05
C GLY A 333 -18.54 -27.32 -2.61
N GLU A 334 -19.70 -26.74 -2.88
CA GLU A 334 -19.84 -25.42 -3.52
C GLU A 334 -19.03 -24.30 -2.86
N LYS A 335 -19.12 -24.21 -1.55
CA LYS A 335 -18.36 -23.26 -0.74
C LYS A 335 -16.85 -23.42 -0.91
N GLU A 336 -16.38 -24.63 -0.90
CA GLU A 336 -14.97 -24.95 -1.08
C GLU A 336 -14.51 -24.64 -2.51
N ALA A 337 -15.34 -24.98 -3.52
CA ALA A 337 -15.09 -24.64 -4.90
C ALA A 337 -14.93 -23.13 -5.12
N ALA A 338 -15.86 -22.34 -4.58
CA ALA A 338 -15.79 -20.89 -4.63
C ALA A 338 -14.53 -20.33 -3.91
N ARG A 339 -14.19 -20.88 -2.74
CA ARG A 339 -12.97 -20.50 -2.01
C ARG A 339 -11.70 -20.82 -2.81
N MET A 340 -11.63 -21.99 -3.45
CA MET A 340 -10.50 -22.38 -4.29
C MET A 340 -10.30 -21.44 -5.48
N LEU A 341 -11.40 -21.04 -6.15
CA LEU A 341 -11.35 -20.09 -7.25
C LEU A 341 -10.88 -18.69 -6.78
N ALA A 342 -11.39 -18.23 -5.64
CA ALA A 342 -10.96 -16.96 -5.03
C ALA A 342 -9.47 -17.00 -4.64
N GLN A 343 -8.99 -18.12 -4.09
CA GLN A 343 -7.56 -18.31 -3.79
C GLN A 343 -6.71 -18.31 -5.06
N GLY A 344 -7.14 -18.99 -6.12
CA GLY A 344 -6.47 -18.97 -7.42
C GLY A 344 -6.37 -17.57 -8.00
N PHE A 345 -7.46 -16.78 -7.89
CA PHE A 345 -7.48 -15.38 -8.31
C PHE A 345 -6.49 -14.53 -7.51
N ALA A 346 -6.44 -14.66 -6.18
CA ALA A 346 -5.48 -13.94 -5.33
C ALA A 346 -4.03 -14.37 -5.61
N ARG A 347 -3.79 -15.65 -5.82
CA ARG A 347 -2.48 -16.22 -6.05
C ARG A 347 -1.76 -15.62 -7.25
N GLU A 348 -2.49 -15.29 -8.33
CA GLU A 348 -1.91 -14.72 -9.55
C GLU A 348 -1.06 -13.45 -9.27
N VAL A 349 -1.53 -12.52 -8.44
CA VAL A 349 -0.77 -11.29 -8.14
C VAL A 349 0.42 -11.57 -7.24
N ILE A 350 0.30 -12.53 -6.32
CA ILE A 350 1.41 -12.91 -5.42
C ILE A 350 2.53 -13.60 -6.20
N GLU A 351 2.18 -14.54 -7.08
CA GLU A 351 3.15 -15.28 -7.90
C GLU A 351 3.80 -14.38 -8.96
N ARG A 352 3.06 -13.44 -9.51
CA ARG A 352 3.58 -12.49 -10.49
C ARG A 352 4.61 -11.54 -9.89
N SER A 353 4.43 -11.12 -8.65
CA SER A 353 5.35 -10.22 -7.98
C SER A 353 6.76 -10.81 -7.90
N SER A 354 7.77 -9.99 -8.19
CA SER A 354 9.17 -10.37 -8.04
C SER A 354 9.62 -10.49 -6.58
N LEU A 355 8.75 -10.15 -5.61
CA LEU A 355 8.99 -10.18 -4.18
C LEU A 355 8.99 -11.61 -3.62
N SER A 356 10.01 -12.39 -3.94
CA SER A 356 10.05 -13.84 -3.73
C SER A 356 10.03 -14.25 -2.25
N PHE A 357 10.68 -13.50 -1.38
CA PHE A 357 10.86 -13.85 0.04
C PHE A 357 9.58 -13.77 0.89
N MET A 358 8.51 -13.16 0.37
CA MET A 358 7.22 -13.02 1.08
C MET A 358 6.09 -13.89 0.51
N LYS A 359 6.31 -14.61 -0.60
CA LYS A 359 5.23 -15.34 -1.29
C LYS A 359 4.49 -16.32 -0.40
N GLU A 360 5.19 -17.15 0.35
CA GLU A 360 4.58 -18.13 1.27
C GLU A 360 3.75 -17.43 2.34
N THR A 361 4.34 -16.46 3.04
CA THR A 361 3.65 -15.67 4.07
C THR A 361 2.38 -15.00 3.52
N LEU A 362 2.46 -14.39 2.33
CA LEU A 362 1.31 -13.74 1.70
C LEU A 362 0.21 -14.75 1.35
N LEU A 363 0.57 -15.93 0.84
CA LEU A 363 -0.39 -17.00 0.53
C LEU A 363 -1.09 -17.53 1.79
N GLU A 364 -0.36 -17.71 2.88
CA GLU A 364 -0.92 -18.11 4.17
C GLU A 364 -1.91 -17.07 4.72
N LEU A 365 -1.53 -15.80 4.77
CA LEU A 365 -2.37 -14.70 5.23
C LEU A 365 -3.66 -14.57 4.40
N VAL A 366 -3.55 -14.70 3.08
CA VAL A 366 -4.70 -14.67 2.17
C VAL A 366 -5.61 -15.89 2.38
N SER A 367 -5.03 -17.08 2.54
CA SER A 367 -5.81 -18.31 2.79
C SER A 367 -6.59 -18.22 4.11
N GLU A 368 -5.96 -17.72 5.16
CA GLU A 368 -6.62 -17.49 6.46
C GLU A 368 -7.76 -16.47 6.35
N LYS A 369 -7.52 -15.32 5.71
CA LYS A 369 -8.54 -14.27 5.52
C LYS A 369 -9.72 -14.78 4.71
N LEU A 370 -9.48 -15.47 3.58
CA LEU A 370 -10.53 -16.06 2.77
C LEU A 370 -11.29 -17.13 3.53
N GLY A 371 -10.62 -17.98 4.33
CA GLY A 371 -11.29 -18.95 5.19
C GLY A 371 -12.31 -18.32 6.13
N LYS A 372 -11.93 -17.22 6.80
CA LYS A 372 -12.83 -16.46 7.68
C LYS A 372 -13.99 -15.81 6.90
N GLN A 373 -13.68 -15.20 5.77
CA GLN A 373 -14.63 -14.52 4.89
C GLN A 373 -15.70 -15.48 4.35
N PHE A 374 -15.26 -16.63 3.81
CA PHE A 374 -16.17 -17.64 3.31
C PHE A 374 -16.97 -18.34 4.41
N ASN A 375 -16.50 -18.36 5.66
CA ASN A 375 -17.29 -18.86 6.80
C ASN A 375 -18.41 -17.91 7.21
N SER A 376 -18.25 -16.59 7.01
CA SER A 376 -19.26 -15.58 7.33
C SER A 376 -20.35 -15.44 6.26
N LEU A 377 -20.09 -15.83 5.03
CA LEU A 377 -20.98 -15.64 3.87
C LEU A 377 -22.04 -16.76 3.72
N ASN A 378 -22.60 -17.33 4.69
CA ASN A 378 -23.77 -18.27 4.74
C ASN A 378 -24.38 -18.70 3.38
N GLY A 379 -23.57 -19.06 2.37
CA GLY A 379 -24.01 -19.55 1.06
C GLY A 379 -24.44 -18.48 0.05
N GLN A 380 -24.27 -17.19 0.32
CA GLN A 380 -24.53 -16.11 -0.63
C GLN A 380 -23.26 -15.79 -1.43
N TRP A 381 -22.99 -16.58 -2.46
CA TRP A 381 -21.99 -16.24 -3.48
C TRP A 381 -22.67 -15.56 -4.66
N ALA A 382 -22.13 -14.44 -5.13
CA ALA A 382 -22.49 -13.96 -6.45
C ALA A 382 -21.93 -14.94 -7.49
N THR A 383 -22.76 -15.80 -7.97
CA THR A 383 -22.54 -16.52 -9.24
C THR A 383 -23.09 -15.62 -10.33
N GLY A 384 -22.33 -15.40 -11.42
CA GLY A 384 -22.79 -14.58 -12.53
C GLY A 384 -24.08 -15.16 -13.10
N ASN A 385 -25.19 -14.46 -12.93
CA ASN A 385 -26.37 -14.73 -13.71
C ASN A 385 -26.18 -14.07 -15.08
N GLU A 386 -26.41 -14.86 -16.15
CA GLU A 386 -26.50 -14.63 -17.59
C GLU A 386 -26.28 -13.23 -18.14
#